data_79eb149df400f6c7d09f596c99c15a5c
#
_entry.id   79eb149df400f6c7d09f596c99c15a5c
#
_cell.length_a   1.000
_cell.length_b   1.000
_cell.length_c   1.000
_cell.angle_alpha   90.00
_cell.angle_beta   90.00
_cell.angle_gamma   90.00
#
_symmetry.space_group_name_H-M   'P 1'
#
loop_
_entity.id
_entity.type
_entity.pdbx_description
1 polymer ?
#
loop_
_entity_poly.entity_id
_entity_poly.type
_entity_poly.pdbx_seq_one_letter_code
_entity_poly.pdbx_strand_id
1 'polypeptide(L)' 'MGSQKELLEFIREQIKIENEIVDSLNKSLAEMANPAVKGTLKGISLDSVKHSEMYSAAVDLLTGVP' A
#
# COMPACT_ATOMS: atom_id res chain seq x y z
N MET A 1 -16.86 -5.25 -19.17
CA MET A 1 -16.73 -3.80 -19.07
C MET A 1 -16.69 -3.37 -17.61
N GLY A 2 -15.67 -2.61 -17.23
CA GLY A 2 -15.52 -2.15 -15.85
C GLY A 2 -16.57 -1.13 -15.48
N SER A 3 -17.22 -1.34 -14.35
CA SER A 3 -18.10 -0.36 -13.73
C SER A 3 -17.33 0.39 -12.65
N GLN A 4 -17.89 1.47 -12.15
CA GLN A 4 -17.31 2.18 -11.02
C GLN A 4 -17.18 1.25 -9.79
N LYS A 5 -18.15 0.37 -9.59
CA LYS A 5 -18.12 -0.62 -8.52
C LYS A 5 -16.93 -1.57 -8.67
N GLU A 6 -16.69 -2.07 -9.87
CA GLU A 6 -15.57 -2.96 -10.15
C GLU A 6 -14.24 -2.25 -9.94
N LEU A 7 -14.15 -0.99 -10.37
CA LEU A 7 -12.95 -0.18 -10.16
C LEU A 7 -12.69 0.03 -8.66
N LEU A 8 -13.71 0.34 -7.88
CA LEU A 8 -13.59 0.50 -6.43
C LEU A 8 -13.13 -0.79 -5.75
N GLU A 9 -13.69 -1.93 -6.14
CA GLU A 9 -13.28 -3.23 -5.61
C GLU A 9 -11.82 -3.51 -5.92
N PHE A 10 -11.39 -3.22 -7.14
CA PHE A 10 -9.99 -3.37 -7.55
C PHE A 10 -9.06 -2.50 -6.69
N ILE A 11 -9.40 -1.21 -6.54
CA ILE A 11 -8.58 -0.28 -5.77
C ILE A 11 -8.51 -0.69 -4.30
N ARG A 12 -9.61 -1.09 -3.70
CA ARG A 12 -9.64 -1.56 -2.31
C ARG A 12 -8.79 -2.79 -2.11
N GLU A 13 -8.75 -3.71 -3.09
CA GLU A 13 -7.86 -4.86 -3.06
C GLU A 13 -6.40 -4.43 -3.13
N GLN A 14 -6.07 -3.41 -3.92
CA GLN A 14 -4.70 -2.88 -3.98
C GLN A 14 -4.28 -2.28 -2.63
N ILE A 15 -5.18 -1.57 -1.95
CA ILE A 15 -4.90 -1.03 -0.63
C ILE A 15 -4.56 -2.15 0.35
N LYS A 16 -5.32 -3.23 0.33
CA LYS A 16 -5.08 -4.40 1.17
C LYS A 16 -3.71 -5.01 0.89
N ILE A 17 -3.38 -5.19 -0.39
CA ILE A 17 -2.09 -5.76 -0.81
C ILE A 17 -0.94 -4.88 -0.33
N GLU A 18 -1.03 -3.56 -0.52
CA GLU A 18 0.01 -2.63 -0.08
C GLU A 18 0.19 -2.68 1.44
N ASN A 19 -0.91 -2.73 2.19
CA ASN A 19 -0.85 -2.81 3.66
C ASN A 19 -0.23 -4.14 4.13
N GLU A 20 -0.50 -5.24 3.45
CA GLU A 20 0.11 -6.54 3.74
C GLU A 20 1.62 -6.51 3.48
N ILE A 21 2.07 -5.83 2.42
CA ILE A 21 3.48 -5.64 2.12
C ILE A 21 4.16 -4.87 3.27
N VAL A 22 3.55 -3.78 3.72
CA VAL A 22 4.08 -2.97 4.83
C VAL A 22 4.23 -3.82 6.10
N ASP A 23 3.19 -4.56 6.46
CA ASP A 23 3.22 -5.40 7.65
C ASP A 23 4.31 -6.47 7.57
N SER A 24 4.41 -7.17 6.43
CA SER A 24 5.40 -8.22 6.22
C SER A 24 6.82 -7.68 6.25
N LEU A 25 7.06 -6.54 5.59
CA LEU A 25 8.38 -5.91 5.57
C LEU A 25 8.77 -5.40 6.96
N ASN A 26 7.84 -4.77 7.67
CA ASN A 26 8.13 -4.24 9.01
C ASN A 26 8.49 -5.36 10.00
N LYS A 27 7.82 -6.51 9.92
CA LYS A 27 8.17 -7.69 10.71
C LYS A 27 9.56 -8.21 10.37
N SER A 28 9.87 -8.30 9.07
CA SER A 28 11.18 -8.76 8.62
C SER A 28 12.29 -7.79 9.01
N LEU A 29 12.05 -6.49 8.90
CA LEU A 29 13.03 -5.45 9.24
C LEU A 29 13.47 -5.52 10.71
N ALA A 30 12.58 -5.90 11.60
CA ALA A 30 12.89 -6.03 13.03
C ALA A 30 13.97 -7.09 13.30
N GLU A 31 14.10 -8.07 12.41
CA GLU A 31 15.06 -9.19 12.55
C GLU A 31 16.31 -9.04 11.69
N MET A 32 16.36 -8.00 10.85
CA MET A 32 17.50 -7.81 9.95
C MET A 32 18.66 -7.10 10.62
N ALA A 33 19.87 -7.61 10.36
CA ALA A 33 21.11 -7.03 10.87
C ALA A 33 21.82 -6.13 9.86
N ASN A 34 21.69 -6.41 8.55
CA ASN A 34 22.41 -5.67 7.50
C ASN A 34 21.79 -4.30 7.27
N PRO A 35 22.50 -3.18 7.58
CA PRO A 35 21.91 -1.84 7.47
C PRO A 35 21.54 -1.44 6.04
N ALA A 36 22.32 -1.86 5.04
CA ALA A 36 22.06 -1.51 3.64
C ALA A 36 20.79 -2.20 3.13
N VAL A 37 20.64 -3.49 3.41
CA VAL A 37 19.43 -4.23 3.05
C VAL A 37 18.24 -3.68 3.82
N LYS A 38 18.41 -3.41 5.11
CA LYS A 38 17.37 -2.86 5.96
C LYS A 38 16.87 -1.51 5.43
N GLY A 39 17.78 -0.62 5.05
CA GLY A 39 17.46 0.68 4.48
C GLY A 39 16.70 0.57 3.16
N THR A 40 17.14 -0.33 2.28
CA THR A 40 16.48 -0.57 0.98
C THR A 40 15.05 -1.08 1.18
N LEU A 41 14.86 -2.06 2.04
CA LEU A 41 13.53 -2.61 2.31
C LEU A 41 12.63 -1.62 3.05
N LYS A 42 13.21 -0.78 3.90
CA LYS A 42 12.48 0.32 4.53
C LYS A 42 11.93 1.29 3.48
N GLY A 43 12.72 1.59 2.45
CA GLY A 43 12.29 2.42 1.32
C GLY A 43 11.09 1.82 0.61
N ILE A 44 11.10 0.51 0.36
CA ILE A 44 9.96 -0.19 -0.25
C ILE A 44 8.71 -0.10 0.63
N SER A 45 8.87 -0.29 1.95
CA SER A 45 7.76 -0.16 2.90
C SER A 45 7.15 1.22 2.86
N LEU A 46 7.96 2.28 2.83
CA LEU A 46 7.49 3.67 2.75
C LEU A 46 6.77 3.95 1.43
N ASP A 47 7.26 3.39 0.32
CA ASP A 47 6.59 3.51 -0.98
C ASP A 47 5.22 2.83 -0.96
N SER A 48 5.10 1.66 -0.32
CA SER A 48 3.82 0.96 -0.20
C SER A 48 2.83 1.74 0.65
N VAL A 49 3.26 2.40 1.71
CA VAL A 49 2.42 3.32 2.50
C VAL A 49 1.92 4.46 1.61
N LYS A 50 2.80 5.07 0.83
CA LYS A 50 2.45 6.14 -0.09
C LYS A 50 1.42 5.67 -1.12
N HIS A 51 1.62 4.49 -1.71
CA HIS A 51 0.68 3.92 -2.68
C HIS A 51 -0.69 3.68 -2.04
N SER A 52 -0.72 3.12 -0.83
CA SER A 52 -1.97 2.90 -0.09
C SER A 52 -2.73 4.21 0.12
N GLU A 53 -2.04 5.29 0.49
CA GLU A 53 -2.63 6.62 0.67
C GLU A 53 -3.18 7.18 -0.64
N MET A 54 -2.45 6.99 -1.74
CA MET A 54 -2.89 7.45 -3.06
C MET A 54 -4.14 6.70 -3.53
N TYR A 55 -4.18 5.39 -3.34
CA TYR A 55 -5.36 4.59 -3.65
C TYR A 55 -6.56 5.00 -2.79
N SER A 56 -6.34 5.29 -1.51
CA SER A 56 -7.41 5.77 -0.63
C SER A 56 -7.97 7.12 -1.09
N ALA A 57 -7.09 8.02 -1.53
CA ALA A 57 -7.52 9.30 -2.12
C ALA A 57 -8.36 9.07 -3.38
N ALA A 58 -7.97 8.11 -4.23
CA ALA A 58 -8.74 7.77 -5.42
C ALA A 58 -10.13 7.23 -5.05
N VAL A 59 -10.23 6.39 -4.02
CA VAL A 59 -11.53 5.91 -3.52
C VAL A 59 -12.41 7.08 -3.08
N ASP A 60 -11.84 8.02 -2.33
CA ASP A 60 -12.58 9.20 -1.86
C ASP A 60 -13.11 10.04 -3.04
N LEU A 61 -12.27 10.25 -4.05
CA LEU A 61 -12.68 10.98 -5.26
C LEU A 61 -13.79 10.26 -6.02
N LEU A 62 -13.68 8.95 -6.14
CA LEU A 62 -14.67 8.14 -6.87
C LEU A 62 -16.00 8.04 -6.13
N THR A 63 -15.98 8.07 -4.81
CA THR A 63 -17.20 7.98 -3.99
C THR A 63 -17.77 9.33 -3.63
N GLY A 64 -17.11 10.42 -4.01
CA GLY A 64 -17.58 11.78 -3.73
C GLY A 64 -17.36 12.21 -2.29
N VAL A 65 -16.49 11.54 -1.56
CA VAL A 65 -16.11 11.96 -0.20
C VAL A 65 -15.16 13.15 -0.32
N PRO A 66 -15.47 14.27 0.33
CA PRO A 66 -14.61 15.46 0.29
C PRO A 66 -13.25 15.26 0.94
#